data_ea6f035a9599d08ab8ec5916ae330dd5
#
_entry.id   ea6f035a9599d08ab8ec5916ae330dd5
#
_cell.length_a   1.000
_cell.length_b   1.000
_cell.length_c   1.000
_cell.angle_alpha   90.00
_cell.angle_beta   90.00
_cell.angle_gamma   90.00
#
_symmetry.space_group_name_H-M   'P 1'
#
loop_
_entity.id
_entity.type
_entity.pdbx_description
1 polymer ?
#
loop_
_entity_poly.entity_id
_entity_poly.type
_entity_poly.pdbx_seq_one_letter_code
_entity_poly.pdbx_strand_id
1 'polypeptide(L)'
;MSGIGNRFIEAGYSTPKPLIEIDGKPIIEHVCDLFPGEEKFTFICNAKHLKETNMREILLDIRPNANIVEIPNHKKGPVYAVHLIEHLIEDDEEVIVNYCDFGTYWDYKDFLIHTRSRDADGALPSYKRFHPHMLGTTNYAFMRDEKQWMLEIKEKDPFTDDRMNEYASNGTYYFKKGSYVKKYFNELMAKNINLNGEFYVSLIYNLMVNDELKVSIYDIQHMLQWGTPQDVEEYNSWSKYFRNACNETLKSTPLKNSVTLIPLAGRGSRFVSAGYVDPKPLIKVGGKPMIIQAANSLPNSEKHVFVTLKEHLDNYPLERTLRDQFSECEIIAIDEVTEGQAITCSIGLKHVLEDSSLLIAATDNGMIYNREKYQELMKDENVDAIIFTFRHHISSKINPQMYGWVNTDEVNNATGVSVKIPISDNPYNDHAIVGAFYFKKVAFFNEALKNLLDKNIRINGEYYVDSLMGELISMGYKVKVFEIDDYICWGTPNDYETFVYWQSFFHKASWHPYRLEKDITIERTELETLDKKYNTFQQEYL
;
A
#
# COMPACT_ATOMS: atom_id res chain seq x y z
N MET A 1 -3.82 1.11 26.25
CA MET A 1 -4.81 2.08 25.71
C MET A 1 -4.84 3.39 26.53
N SER A 2 -3.75 3.70 27.20
CA SER A 2 -3.62 4.89 28.08
C SER A 2 -3.29 6.19 27.33
N GLY A 3 -2.83 6.11 26.09
CA GLY A 3 -2.50 7.28 25.26
C GLY A 3 -3.72 8.08 24.80
N ILE A 4 -3.55 9.40 24.60
CA ILE A 4 -4.64 10.30 24.20
C ILE A 4 -5.00 10.14 22.71
N GLY A 5 -4.06 9.73 21.87
CA GLY A 5 -4.28 9.63 20.42
C GLY A 5 -4.30 10.99 19.70
N ASN A 6 -3.46 11.94 20.08
CA ASN A 6 -3.46 13.31 19.55
C ASN A 6 -3.49 13.39 18.01
N ARG A 7 -2.72 12.56 17.31
CA ARG A 7 -2.66 12.55 15.83
C ARG A 7 -4.05 12.29 15.20
N PHE A 8 -4.85 11.42 15.81
CA PHE A 8 -6.22 11.13 15.34
C PHE A 8 -7.17 12.29 15.65
N ILE A 9 -7.04 12.92 16.82
CA ILE A 9 -7.83 14.10 17.19
C ILE A 9 -7.54 15.26 16.23
N GLU A 10 -6.27 15.52 15.93
CA GLU A 10 -5.82 16.55 14.98
C GLU A 10 -6.31 16.28 13.55
N ALA A 11 -6.47 15.01 13.18
CA ALA A 11 -7.06 14.58 11.90
C ALA A 11 -8.61 14.54 11.90
N GLY A 12 -9.26 14.99 13.00
CA GLY A 12 -10.72 15.11 13.09
C GLY A 12 -11.46 13.87 13.57
N TYR A 13 -10.75 12.83 14.05
CA TYR A 13 -11.40 11.66 14.63
C TYR A 13 -11.96 12.00 16.03
N SER A 14 -13.24 11.71 16.24
CA SER A 14 -13.90 11.83 17.55
C SER A 14 -13.79 10.56 18.39
N THR A 15 -13.55 9.42 17.74
CA THR A 15 -13.45 8.09 18.36
C THR A 15 -12.02 7.86 18.86
N PRO A 16 -11.82 7.38 20.12
CA PRO A 16 -10.49 6.97 20.59
C PRO A 16 -9.87 5.91 19.69
N LYS A 17 -8.55 6.03 19.43
CA LYS A 17 -7.83 5.16 18.50
C LYS A 17 -8.14 3.65 18.62
N PRO A 18 -8.18 3.02 19.81
CA PRO A 18 -8.49 1.59 19.91
C PRO A 18 -9.90 1.19 19.43
N LEU A 19 -10.82 2.15 19.36
CA LEU A 19 -12.21 1.95 18.95
C LEU A 19 -12.48 2.33 17.48
N ILE A 20 -11.47 2.83 16.76
CA ILE A 20 -11.60 3.08 15.32
C ILE A 20 -11.83 1.75 14.61
N GLU A 21 -12.83 1.72 13.73
CA GLU A 21 -13.18 0.52 12.99
C GLU A 21 -12.28 0.28 11.78
N ILE A 22 -11.87 -0.96 11.62
CA ILE A 22 -11.15 -1.49 10.48
C ILE A 22 -11.88 -2.76 10.03
N ASP A 23 -12.35 -2.82 8.79
CA ASP A 23 -13.13 -3.93 8.24
C ASP A 23 -14.34 -4.32 9.12
N GLY A 24 -15.01 -3.33 9.72
CA GLY A 24 -16.22 -3.52 10.53
C GLY A 24 -15.97 -3.99 11.96
N LYS A 25 -14.71 -3.97 12.44
CA LYS A 25 -14.33 -4.29 13.82
C LYS A 25 -13.45 -3.20 14.42
N PRO A 26 -13.59 -2.87 15.72
CA PRO A 26 -12.64 -2.00 16.40
C PRO A 26 -11.20 -2.52 16.32
N ILE A 27 -10.22 -1.63 16.20
CA ILE A 27 -8.79 -2.00 16.21
C ILE A 27 -8.48 -2.93 17.40
N ILE A 28 -9.01 -2.64 18.58
CA ILE A 28 -8.73 -3.45 19.78
C ILE A 28 -9.27 -4.88 19.66
N GLU A 29 -10.37 -5.11 18.92
CA GLU A 29 -10.88 -6.47 18.68
C GLU A 29 -9.90 -7.26 17.81
N HIS A 30 -9.40 -6.65 16.71
CA HIS A 30 -8.34 -7.27 15.89
C HIS A 30 -7.08 -7.60 16.72
N VAL A 31 -6.69 -6.70 17.63
CA VAL A 31 -5.55 -6.94 18.54
C VAL A 31 -5.81 -8.11 19.49
N CYS A 32 -7.01 -8.21 20.05
CA CYS A 32 -7.38 -9.35 20.91
C CYS A 32 -7.41 -10.67 20.14
N ASP A 33 -7.81 -10.66 18.87
CA ASP A 33 -7.86 -11.84 18.01
C ASP A 33 -6.46 -12.38 17.63
N LEU A 34 -5.39 -11.61 17.88
CA LEU A 34 -4.01 -12.08 17.74
C LEU A 34 -3.63 -13.19 18.75
N PHE A 35 -4.39 -13.34 19.84
CA PHE A 35 -4.10 -14.25 20.94
C PHE A 35 -5.22 -15.29 21.13
N PRO A 36 -5.43 -16.18 20.15
CA PRO A 36 -6.49 -17.19 20.25
C PRO A 36 -6.23 -18.16 21.41
N GLY A 37 -7.25 -18.38 22.22
CA GLY A 37 -7.20 -19.26 23.40
C GLY A 37 -6.77 -18.58 24.69
N GLU A 38 -6.32 -17.33 24.66
CA GLU A 38 -6.04 -16.57 25.88
C GLU A 38 -7.33 -16.03 26.49
N GLU A 39 -7.50 -16.20 27.80
CA GLU A 39 -8.68 -15.76 28.55
C GLU A 39 -8.39 -14.59 29.50
N LYS A 40 -7.14 -14.46 29.98
CA LYS A 40 -6.73 -13.44 30.95
C LYS A 40 -6.28 -12.17 30.22
N PHE A 41 -7.18 -11.22 30.03
CA PHE A 41 -6.86 -9.91 29.49
C PHE A 41 -6.93 -8.82 30.57
N THR A 42 -5.95 -7.92 30.59
CA THR A 42 -5.99 -6.69 31.37
C THR A 42 -5.83 -5.48 30.45
N PHE A 43 -6.88 -4.70 30.32
CA PHE A 43 -6.89 -3.47 29.54
C PHE A 43 -6.52 -2.27 30.41
N ILE A 44 -5.40 -1.62 30.12
CA ILE A 44 -5.00 -0.39 30.79
C ILE A 44 -5.54 0.80 30.01
N CYS A 45 -6.56 1.44 30.56
CA CYS A 45 -7.35 2.45 29.86
C CYS A 45 -7.18 3.84 30.45
N ASN A 46 -7.22 4.84 29.55
CA ASN A 46 -7.29 6.24 29.97
C ASN A 46 -8.65 6.53 30.62
N ALA A 47 -8.62 7.14 31.81
CA ALA A 47 -9.82 7.53 32.58
C ALA A 47 -10.81 8.36 31.76
N LYS A 48 -10.32 9.30 30.95
CA LYS A 48 -11.16 10.15 30.12
C LYS A 48 -11.93 9.32 29.07
N HIS A 49 -11.26 8.38 28.40
CA HIS A 49 -11.91 7.55 27.38
C HIS A 49 -12.99 6.66 27.96
N LEU A 50 -12.74 6.04 29.14
CA LEU A 50 -13.74 5.22 29.83
C LEU A 50 -14.98 6.02 30.27
N LYS A 51 -14.79 7.31 30.61
CA LYS A 51 -15.87 8.20 31.05
C LYS A 51 -16.69 8.77 29.89
N GLU A 52 -16.02 9.12 28.79
CA GLU A 52 -16.62 9.88 27.68
C GLU A 52 -17.14 9.00 26.54
N THR A 53 -16.82 7.70 26.55
CA THR A 53 -17.20 6.76 25.48
C THR A 53 -17.71 5.43 26.05
N ASN A 54 -18.29 4.59 25.20
CA ASN A 54 -18.72 3.23 25.53
C ASN A 54 -17.57 2.20 25.51
N MET A 55 -16.31 2.65 25.68
CA MET A 55 -15.12 1.78 25.61
C MET A 55 -15.20 0.59 26.55
N ARG A 56 -15.69 0.79 27.79
CA ARG A 56 -15.83 -0.30 28.77
C ARG A 56 -16.76 -1.40 28.29
N GLU A 57 -17.90 -1.04 27.72
CA GLU A 57 -18.91 -1.97 27.21
C GLU A 57 -18.31 -2.76 26.03
N ILE A 58 -17.71 -2.08 25.05
CA ILE A 58 -17.05 -2.71 23.90
C ILE A 58 -15.98 -3.70 24.34
N LEU A 59 -15.13 -3.34 25.30
CA LEU A 59 -14.07 -4.23 25.78
C LEU A 59 -14.62 -5.48 26.47
N LEU A 60 -15.71 -5.36 27.24
CA LEU A 60 -16.38 -6.50 27.88
C LEU A 60 -17.16 -7.35 26.89
N ASP A 61 -17.69 -6.78 25.81
CA ASP A 61 -18.29 -7.56 24.72
C ASP A 61 -17.23 -8.41 23.98
N ILE A 62 -16.03 -7.85 23.75
CA ILE A 62 -14.91 -8.55 23.10
C ILE A 62 -14.32 -9.62 24.04
N ARG A 63 -14.12 -9.29 25.32
CA ARG A 63 -13.53 -10.18 26.34
C ARG A 63 -14.30 -10.04 27.66
N PRO A 64 -15.34 -10.84 27.88
CA PRO A 64 -16.26 -10.70 29.04
C PRO A 64 -15.57 -10.80 30.40
N ASN A 65 -14.47 -11.57 30.50
CA ASN A 65 -13.72 -11.78 31.74
C ASN A 65 -12.51 -10.85 31.89
N ALA A 66 -12.39 -9.85 31.02
CA ALA A 66 -11.22 -8.97 31.05
C ALA A 66 -11.22 -8.05 32.27
N ASN A 67 -10.02 -7.79 32.78
CA ASN A 67 -9.80 -6.79 33.80
C ASN A 67 -9.60 -5.42 33.12
N ILE A 68 -10.45 -4.44 33.44
CA ILE A 68 -10.36 -3.08 32.89
C ILE A 68 -9.88 -2.14 33.98
N VAL A 69 -8.63 -1.69 33.85
CA VAL A 69 -7.99 -0.82 34.83
C VAL A 69 -7.90 0.61 34.29
N GLU A 70 -8.47 1.51 35.08
CA GLU A 70 -8.41 2.94 34.81
C GLU A 70 -7.13 3.55 35.35
N ILE A 71 -6.40 4.29 34.51
CA ILE A 71 -5.23 5.04 34.94
C ILE A 71 -5.35 6.52 34.56
N PRO A 72 -4.71 7.44 35.33
CA PRO A 72 -4.64 8.84 34.97
C PRO A 72 -3.96 9.07 33.62
N ASN A 73 -4.34 10.15 32.96
CA ASN A 73 -3.64 10.57 31.74
C ASN A 73 -2.16 10.88 32.00
N HIS A 74 -1.26 10.36 31.17
CA HIS A 74 0.16 10.59 31.26
C HIS A 74 0.83 10.58 29.87
N LYS A 75 2.07 11.09 29.79
CA LYS A 75 2.94 11.07 28.61
C LYS A 75 4.25 10.32 28.86
N LYS A 76 4.26 9.37 29.81
CA LYS A 76 5.47 8.65 30.24
C LYS A 76 5.72 7.32 29.51
N GLY A 77 4.88 7.01 28.51
CA GLY A 77 5.02 5.80 27.71
C GLY A 77 4.43 4.52 28.33
N PRO A 78 4.49 3.39 27.59
CA PRO A 78 3.80 2.14 27.97
C PRO A 78 4.36 1.45 29.20
N VAL A 79 5.67 1.53 29.47
CA VAL A 79 6.26 0.97 30.69
C VAL A 79 5.63 1.57 31.94
N TYR A 80 5.47 2.89 31.97
CA TYR A 80 4.83 3.56 33.10
C TYR A 80 3.37 3.13 33.28
N ALA A 81 2.63 2.93 32.20
CA ALA A 81 1.26 2.44 32.28
C ALA A 81 1.18 1.05 32.92
N VAL A 82 2.07 0.13 32.56
CA VAL A 82 2.13 -1.22 33.12
C VAL A 82 2.60 -1.18 34.59
N HIS A 83 3.58 -0.34 34.93
CA HIS A 83 4.05 -0.16 36.31
C HIS A 83 2.93 0.23 37.26
N LEU A 84 2.00 1.10 36.86
CA LEU A 84 0.86 1.49 37.70
C LEU A 84 -0.04 0.32 38.11
N ILE A 85 0.00 -0.78 37.35
CA ILE A 85 -0.83 -1.96 37.57
C ILE A 85 -0.01 -3.23 37.89
N GLU A 86 1.30 -3.12 38.13
CA GLU A 86 2.19 -4.27 38.31
C GLU A 86 1.77 -5.19 39.46
N HIS A 87 1.02 -4.66 40.45
CA HIS A 87 0.47 -5.43 41.57
C HIS A 87 -0.57 -6.49 41.13
N LEU A 88 -1.09 -6.41 39.88
CA LEU A 88 -2.01 -7.37 39.27
C LEU A 88 -1.29 -8.48 38.49
N ILE A 89 0.03 -8.39 38.37
CA ILE A 89 0.85 -9.37 37.64
C ILE A 89 1.38 -10.39 38.63
N GLU A 90 1.11 -11.67 38.37
CA GLU A 90 1.66 -12.77 39.20
C GLU A 90 3.14 -13.03 38.83
N ASP A 91 3.97 -13.29 39.82
CA ASP A 91 5.43 -13.36 39.65
C ASP A 91 5.89 -14.52 38.77
N ASP A 92 5.21 -15.66 38.84
CA ASP A 92 5.60 -16.89 38.15
C ASP A 92 4.81 -17.18 36.87
N GLU A 93 3.87 -16.30 36.48
CA GLU A 93 3.10 -16.45 35.25
C GLU A 93 3.83 -15.82 34.06
N GLU A 94 3.65 -16.43 32.86
CA GLU A 94 4.03 -15.82 31.59
C GLU A 94 3.20 -14.56 31.33
N VAL A 95 3.82 -13.49 30.84
CA VAL A 95 3.16 -12.21 30.58
C VAL A 95 3.44 -11.75 29.15
N ILE A 96 2.40 -11.33 28.46
CA ILE A 96 2.52 -10.60 27.20
C ILE A 96 2.06 -9.16 27.41
N VAL A 97 2.96 -8.21 27.17
CA VAL A 97 2.64 -6.78 27.06
C VAL A 97 2.46 -6.44 25.60
N ASN A 98 1.28 -5.96 25.22
CA ASN A 98 0.94 -5.70 23.81
C ASN A 98 0.43 -4.28 23.60
N TYR A 99 0.85 -3.64 22.51
CA TYR A 99 0.29 -2.38 22.07
C TYR A 99 -1.08 -2.59 21.43
N CYS A 100 -1.87 -1.53 21.28
CA CYS A 100 -3.28 -1.63 20.89
C CYS A 100 -3.57 -1.02 19.51
N ASP A 101 -2.57 -0.90 18.63
CA ASP A 101 -2.66 -0.09 17.42
C ASP A 101 -1.94 -0.69 16.21
N PHE A 102 -1.91 -2.02 16.15
CA PHE A 102 -1.34 -2.75 15.02
C PHE A 102 -2.05 -4.10 14.81
N GLY A 103 -1.87 -4.69 13.63
CA GLY A 103 -2.23 -6.08 13.34
C GLY A 103 -0.99 -6.88 12.94
N THR A 104 -1.11 -8.20 12.98
CA THR A 104 -0.04 -9.13 12.61
C THR A 104 -0.64 -10.38 11.98
N TYR A 105 -0.01 -10.90 10.91
CA TYR A 105 -0.28 -12.25 10.45
C TYR A 105 0.80 -13.18 10.99
N TRP A 106 0.41 -14.05 11.90
CA TRP A 106 1.28 -15.00 12.58
C TRP A 106 0.52 -16.23 13.08
N ASP A 107 1.25 -17.26 13.48
CA ASP A 107 0.72 -18.38 14.25
C ASP A 107 1.10 -18.22 15.71
N TYR A 108 0.14 -17.77 16.54
CA TYR A 108 0.35 -17.55 17.97
C TYR A 108 0.76 -18.82 18.71
N LYS A 109 0.17 -19.97 18.33
CA LYS A 109 0.50 -21.25 18.95
C LYS A 109 1.94 -21.67 18.62
N ASP A 110 2.35 -21.48 17.38
CA ASP A 110 3.73 -21.74 16.95
C ASP A 110 4.71 -20.80 17.64
N PHE A 111 4.38 -19.52 17.79
CA PHE A 111 5.16 -18.57 18.58
C PHE A 111 5.40 -19.05 20.02
N LEU A 112 4.36 -19.54 20.71
CA LEU A 112 4.52 -20.08 22.07
C LEU A 112 5.38 -21.33 22.10
N ILE A 113 5.23 -22.27 21.12
CA ILE A 113 6.06 -23.45 20.98
C ILE A 113 7.50 -23.07 20.73
N HIS A 114 7.77 -22.17 19.80
CA HIS A 114 9.10 -21.65 19.48
C HIS A 114 9.77 -21.04 20.73
N THR A 115 9.07 -20.15 21.42
CA THR A 115 9.60 -19.44 22.60
C THR A 115 9.91 -20.40 23.74
N ARG A 116 8.99 -21.30 24.06
CA ARG A 116 9.13 -22.26 25.16
C ARG A 116 10.17 -23.34 24.87
N SER A 117 10.23 -23.85 23.63
CA SER A 117 11.22 -24.87 23.24
C SER A 117 12.66 -24.35 23.27
N ARG A 118 12.84 -23.07 23.05
CA ARG A 118 14.14 -22.38 23.16
C ARG A 118 14.52 -22.03 24.62
N ASP A 119 13.63 -22.27 25.57
CA ASP A 119 13.78 -21.84 26.97
C ASP A 119 14.12 -20.35 27.10
N ALA A 120 13.42 -19.52 26.33
CA ALA A 120 13.64 -18.10 26.27
C ALA A 120 13.05 -17.38 27.49
N ASP A 121 13.78 -16.42 28.07
CA ASP A 121 13.32 -15.58 29.17
C ASP A 121 12.44 -14.43 28.70
N GLY A 122 12.64 -13.98 27.46
CA GLY A 122 11.84 -13.02 26.74
C GLY A 122 11.72 -13.38 25.27
N ALA A 123 10.70 -12.87 24.58
CA ALA A 123 10.57 -13.06 23.15
C ALA A 123 9.85 -11.89 22.47
N LEU A 124 10.27 -11.59 21.23
CA LEU A 124 9.69 -10.54 20.41
C LEU A 124 9.26 -11.10 19.04
N PRO A 125 7.97 -11.13 18.73
CA PRO A 125 7.53 -11.24 17.35
C PRO A 125 8.04 -10.04 16.56
N SER A 126 8.75 -10.33 15.48
CA SER A 126 9.51 -9.32 14.76
C SER A 126 9.48 -9.61 13.26
N TYR A 127 9.61 -8.57 12.48
CA TYR A 127 9.58 -8.64 11.04
C TYR A 127 10.82 -8.01 10.43
N LYS A 128 11.21 -8.48 9.28
CA LYS A 128 12.25 -7.90 8.41
C LYS A 128 11.81 -7.98 6.96
N ARG A 129 12.63 -7.52 6.03
CA ARG A 129 12.34 -7.42 4.61
C ARG A 129 11.28 -6.36 4.31
N PHE A 130 10.70 -6.42 3.13
CA PHE A 130 9.81 -5.39 2.65
C PHE A 130 8.49 -5.32 3.43
N HIS A 131 8.27 -4.18 4.07
CA HIS A 131 6.98 -3.78 4.61
C HIS A 131 6.69 -2.35 4.16
N PRO A 132 5.51 -2.01 3.62
CA PRO A 132 5.23 -0.69 3.06
C PRO A 132 5.55 0.47 4.01
N HIS A 133 5.22 0.35 5.28
CA HIS A 133 5.49 1.39 6.29
C HIS A 133 6.99 1.64 6.54
N MET A 134 7.86 0.69 6.19
CA MET A 134 9.31 0.90 6.25
C MET A 134 9.85 1.84 5.16
N LEU A 135 9.06 2.20 4.17
CA LEU A 135 9.42 3.23 3.19
C LEU A 135 9.38 4.65 3.79
N GLY A 136 8.59 4.84 4.83
CA GLY A 136 8.41 6.11 5.55
C GLY A 136 9.35 6.31 6.73
N THR A 137 8.89 7.01 7.77
CA THR A 137 9.62 7.24 9.02
C THR A 137 9.67 5.98 9.88
N THR A 138 10.74 5.82 10.66
CA THR A 138 10.86 4.69 11.59
C THR A 138 10.04 4.94 12.85
N ASN A 139 9.13 4.01 13.17
CA ASN A 139 8.29 4.08 14.36
C ASN A 139 8.46 2.89 15.32
N TYR A 140 9.34 1.94 14.99
CA TYR A 140 9.53 0.67 15.72
C TYR A 140 10.96 0.50 16.21
N ALA A 141 11.15 -0.44 17.13
CA ALA A 141 12.47 -0.78 17.64
C ALA A 141 13.15 -1.80 16.74
N PHE A 142 14.41 -1.54 16.39
CA PHE A 142 15.24 -2.40 15.55
C PHE A 142 16.21 -3.22 16.40
N MET A 143 16.55 -4.43 15.94
CA MET A 143 17.34 -5.40 16.69
C MET A 143 18.54 -5.88 15.90
N ARG A 144 19.66 -6.07 16.63
CA ARG A 144 20.73 -6.96 16.21
C ARG A 144 20.49 -8.34 16.78
N ASP A 145 20.76 -9.36 16.00
CA ASP A 145 20.59 -10.73 16.40
C ASP A 145 21.76 -11.63 15.97
N GLU A 146 21.86 -12.77 16.63
CA GLU A 146 22.61 -13.93 16.17
C GLU A 146 21.70 -15.16 16.22
N LYS A 147 21.35 -15.72 15.05
CA LYS A 147 20.47 -16.88 14.93
C LYS A 147 19.14 -16.73 15.68
N GLN A 148 18.51 -15.55 15.51
CA GLN A 148 17.27 -15.18 16.17
C GLN A 148 17.38 -15.09 17.72
N TRP A 149 18.59 -14.92 18.26
CA TRP A 149 18.80 -14.47 19.62
C TRP A 149 19.13 -12.99 19.61
N MET A 150 18.33 -12.18 20.29
CA MET A 150 18.55 -10.74 20.36
C MET A 150 19.82 -10.41 21.11
N LEU A 151 20.66 -9.57 20.54
CA LEU A 151 21.87 -9.04 21.16
C LEU A 151 21.66 -7.61 21.68
N GLU A 152 20.98 -6.79 20.91
CA GLU A 152 20.73 -5.38 21.23
C GLU A 152 19.46 -4.90 20.52
N ILE A 153 18.72 -3.98 21.15
CA ILE A 153 17.55 -3.33 20.57
C ILE A 153 17.62 -1.81 20.73
N LYS A 154 17.24 -1.06 19.69
CA LYS A 154 17.15 0.41 19.71
C LYS A 154 15.75 0.86 19.32
N GLU A 155 15.17 1.77 20.05
CA GLU A 155 13.86 2.34 19.77
C GLU A 155 13.94 3.40 18.67
N LYS A 156 13.23 3.19 17.56
CA LYS A 156 13.10 4.10 16.40
C LYS A 156 14.42 4.47 15.71
N ASP A 157 15.45 3.68 15.91
CA ASP A 157 16.79 3.92 15.38
C ASP A 157 17.37 2.62 14.80
N PRO A 158 17.41 2.44 13.48
CA PRO A 158 18.03 1.26 12.87
C PRO A 158 19.54 1.26 13.06
N PHE A 159 20.15 0.08 13.01
CA PHE A 159 21.60 -0.07 13.16
C PHE A 159 22.37 0.20 11.88
N THR A 160 21.70 0.06 10.72
CA THR A 160 22.29 0.24 9.38
C THR A 160 21.38 1.08 8.50
N ASP A 161 21.89 1.50 7.34
CA ASP A 161 21.11 2.19 6.32
C ASP A 161 20.10 1.26 5.61
N ASP A 162 20.30 -0.06 5.70
CA ASP A 162 19.41 -1.10 5.15
C ASP A 162 18.51 -1.70 6.23
N ARG A 163 17.64 -0.86 6.76
CA ARG A 163 16.73 -1.22 7.86
C ARG A 163 15.76 -2.35 7.53
N MET A 164 15.49 -2.61 6.24
CA MET A 164 14.61 -3.72 5.84
C MET A 164 15.25 -5.09 6.05
N ASN A 165 16.57 -5.16 6.21
CA ASN A 165 17.31 -6.36 6.57
C ASN A 165 17.55 -6.53 8.05
N GLU A 166 17.03 -5.62 8.89
CA GLU A 166 17.06 -5.73 10.35
C GLU A 166 15.71 -6.18 10.89
N TYR A 167 15.71 -6.98 11.96
CA TYR A 167 14.46 -7.28 12.65
C TYR A 167 13.91 -6.03 13.34
N ALA A 168 12.62 -5.75 13.12
CA ALA A 168 11.89 -4.70 13.82
C ALA A 168 10.77 -5.33 14.66
N SER A 169 10.57 -4.86 15.90
CA SER A 169 9.52 -5.36 16.78
C SER A 169 8.13 -4.94 16.27
N ASN A 170 7.13 -5.82 16.40
CA ASN A 170 5.75 -5.48 16.02
C ASN A 170 4.95 -4.78 17.14
N GLY A 171 5.48 -4.71 18.36
CA GLY A 171 4.77 -4.14 19.52
C GLY A 171 4.18 -5.17 20.48
N THR A 172 4.50 -6.47 20.28
CA THR A 172 4.21 -7.57 21.20
C THR A 172 5.46 -7.96 21.96
N TYR A 173 5.36 -8.12 23.26
CA TYR A 173 6.49 -8.33 24.18
C TYR A 173 6.17 -9.45 25.16
N TYR A 174 6.84 -10.59 25.02
CA TYR A 174 6.67 -11.76 25.89
C TYR A 174 7.74 -11.79 26.97
N PHE A 175 7.34 -12.09 28.20
CA PHE A 175 8.17 -12.33 29.38
C PHE A 175 7.81 -13.67 30.00
N LYS A 176 8.80 -14.53 30.23
CA LYS A 176 8.63 -15.86 30.83
C LYS A 176 8.05 -15.80 32.25
N LYS A 177 8.26 -14.69 32.97
CA LYS A 177 7.80 -14.47 34.34
C LYS A 177 7.33 -13.04 34.54
N GLY A 178 6.25 -12.87 35.29
CA GLY A 178 5.78 -11.55 35.70
C GLY A 178 6.78 -10.81 36.60
N SER A 179 7.58 -11.54 37.38
CA SER A 179 8.67 -10.96 38.15
C SER A 179 9.71 -10.23 37.29
N TYR A 180 9.92 -10.64 36.01
CA TYR A 180 10.78 -9.91 35.09
C TYR A 180 10.16 -8.57 34.69
N VAL A 181 8.86 -8.53 34.44
CA VAL A 181 8.16 -7.28 34.15
C VAL A 181 8.35 -6.31 35.32
N LYS A 182 8.06 -6.73 36.56
CA LYS A 182 8.22 -5.89 37.73
C LYS A 182 9.67 -5.40 37.92
N LYS A 183 10.65 -6.31 37.86
CA LYS A 183 12.05 -5.98 38.04
C LYS A 183 12.54 -4.96 37.00
N TYR A 184 12.42 -5.30 35.73
CA TYR A 184 13.09 -4.53 34.69
C TYR A 184 12.34 -3.25 34.30
N PHE A 185 11.01 -3.19 34.50
CA PHE A 185 10.26 -1.94 34.29
C PHE A 185 10.64 -0.90 35.35
N ASN A 186 10.74 -1.33 36.60
CA ASN A 186 11.25 -0.46 37.69
C ASN A 186 12.70 -0.03 37.47
N GLU A 187 13.57 -0.94 37.04
CA GLU A 187 14.97 -0.65 36.76
C GLU A 187 15.13 0.35 35.59
N LEU A 188 14.38 0.17 34.47
CA LEU A 188 14.41 1.10 33.35
C LEU A 188 14.05 2.52 33.79
N MET A 189 12.97 2.66 34.57
CA MET A 189 12.52 3.95 35.07
C MET A 189 13.52 4.55 36.07
N ALA A 190 14.06 3.74 36.98
CA ALA A 190 15.05 4.20 37.95
C ALA A 190 16.36 4.68 37.30
N LYS A 191 16.80 4.02 36.21
CA LYS A 191 17.93 4.41 35.38
C LYS A 191 17.61 5.54 34.40
N ASN A 192 16.33 5.97 34.33
CA ASN A 192 15.83 6.99 33.40
C ASN A 192 16.16 6.69 31.93
N ILE A 193 16.10 5.40 31.52
CA ILE A 193 16.32 4.97 30.13
C ILE A 193 15.01 5.20 29.35
N ASN A 194 14.98 6.26 28.56
CA ASN A 194 13.78 6.69 27.83
C ASN A 194 14.14 7.31 26.47
N LEU A 195 13.13 7.47 25.61
CA LEU A 195 13.23 8.25 24.39
C LEU A 195 12.21 9.40 24.45
N ASN A 196 12.70 10.64 24.42
CA ASN A 196 11.85 11.85 24.48
C ASN A 196 10.89 11.89 25.70
N GLY A 197 11.33 11.35 26.85
CA GLY A 197 10.53 11.30 28.09
C GLY A 197 9.55 10.14 28.17
N GLU A 198 9.52 9.25 27.17
CA GLU A 198 8.68 8.05 27.14
C GLU A 198 9.50 6.79 27.39
N PHE A 199 9.02 5.92 28.28
CA PHE A 199 9.61 4.63 28.61
C PHE A 199 9.00 3.54 27.74
N TYR A 200 9.78 2.97 26.81
CA TYR A 200 9.35 1.95 25.86
C TYR A 200 9.65 0.53 26.34
N VAL A 201 8.74 -0.40 26.09
CA VAL A 201 8.88 -1.81 26.50
C VAL A 201 10.05 -2.48 25.78
N SER A 202 10.31 -2.12 24.52
CA SER A 202 11.46 -2.62 23.75
C SER A 202 12.79 -2.50 24.49
N LEU A 203 13.04 -1.35 25.12
CA LEU A 203 14.31 -1.05 25.80
C LEU A 203 14.57 -1.92 27.04
N ILE A 204 13.52 -2.55 27.58
CA ILE A 204 13.61 -3.49 28.71
C ILE A 204 14.53 -4.67 28.37
N TYR A 205 14.47 -5.14 27.13
CA TYR A 205 15.20 -6.34 26.73
C TYR A 205 16.72 -6.15 26.71
N ASN A 206 17.23 -4.93 26.56
CA ASN A 206 18.65 -4.66 26.76
C ASN A 206 19.09 -4.92 28.20
N LEU A 207 18.23 -4.60 29.19
CA LEU A 207 18.53 -4.90 30.60
C LEU A 207 18.52 -6.40 30.86
N MET A 208 17.58 -7.13 30.25
CA MET A 208 17.50 -8.60 30.35
C MET A 208 18.75 -9.26 29.76
N VAL A 209 19.19 -8.84 28.55
CA VAL A 209 20.38 -9.37 27.89
C VAL A 209 21.66 -9.03 28.71
N ASN A 210 21.73 -7.84 29.28
CA ASN A 210 22.85 -7.47 30.16
C ASN A 210 22.96 -8.34 31.45
N ASP A 211 21.82 -8.86 31.91
CA ASP A 211 21.73 -9.83 32.99
C ASP A 211 21.84 -11.30 32.50
N GLU A 212 22.35 -11.51 31.27
CA GLU A 212 22.58 -12.82 30.64
C GLU A 212 21.29 -13.63 30.38
N LEU A 213 20.11 -13.00 30.44
CA LEU A 213 18.83 -13.62 30.06
C LEU A 213 18.72 -13.75 28.55
N LYS A 214 18.07 -14.82 28.09
CA LYS A 214 17.93 -15.17 26.69
C LYS A 214 16.65 -14.57 26.09
N VAL A 215 16.80 -13.73 25.07
CA VAL A 215 15.68 -13.10 24.37
C VAL A 215 15.58 -13.63 22.94
N SER A 216 14.50 -14.32 22.63
CA SER A 216 14.26 -14.92 21.32
C SER A 216 13.53 -13.97 20.37
N ILE A 217 13.88 -14.04 19.10
CA ILE A 217 13.14 -13.37 18.02
C ILE A 217 12.30 -14.42 17.30
N TYR A 218 11.03 -14.11 17.08
CA TYR A 218 10.10 -14.92 16.27
C TYR A 218 9.74 -14.17 15.01
N ASP A 219 10.07 -14.73 13.84
CA ASP A 219 9.85 -14.10 12.52
C ASP A 219 8.39 -14.15 12.12
N ILE A 220 7.79 -12.99 11.78
CA ILE A 220 6.40 -12.88 11.32
C ILE A 220 6.34 -12.40 9.87
N GLN A 221 5.29 -12.78 9.15
CA GLN A 221 5.15 -12.47 7.72
C GLN A 221 4.64 -11.06 7.45
N HIS A 222 3.64 -10.60 8.19
CA HIS A 222 3.03 -9.29 8.00
C HIS A 222 2.86 -8.56 9.33
N MET A 223 3.26 -7.31 9.33
CA MET A 223 2.97 -6.34 10.39
C MET A 223 2.15 -5.20 9.80
N LEU A 224 0.96 -4.96 10.34
CA LEU A 224 0.01 -3.96 9.90
C LEU A 224 0.02 -2.80 10.87
N GLN A 225 0.38 -1.64 10.39
CA GLN A 225 0.44 -0.44 11.21
C GLN A 225 -0.93 0.28 11.22
N TRP A 226 -1.44 0.60 12.41
CA TRP A 226 -2.66 1.40 12.62
C TRP A 226 -2.43 2.53 13.64
N GLY A 227 -1.18 2.95 13.77
CA GLY A 227 -0.73 3.92 14.76
C GLY A 227 -1.06 5.38 14.42
N THR A 228 -1.35 5.67 13.14
CA THR A 228 -1.66 7.00 12.63
C THR A 228 -2.90 6.99 11.73
N PRO A 229 -3.57 8.13 11.52
CA PRO A 229 -4.66 8.24 10.54
C PRO A 229 -4.25 7.78 9.14
N GLN A 230 -3.03 8.12 8.72
CA GLN A 230 -2.50 7.73 7.41
C GLN A 230 -2.37 6.21 7.27
N ASP A 231 -1.96 5.51 8.33
CA ASP A 231 -1.86 4.03 8.32
C ASP A 231 -3.23 3.39 8.14
N VAL A 232 -4.25 3.94 8.83
CA VAL A 232 -5.64 3.47 8.73
C VAL A 232 -6.22 3.75 7.34
N GLU A 233 -5.95 4.93 6.78
CA GLU A 233 -6.37 5.30 5.42
C GLU A 233 -5.73 4.37 4.37
N GLU A 234 -4.45 4.07 4.50
CA GLU A 234 -3.73 3.15 3.61
C GLU A 234 -4.33 1.73 3.68
N TYR A 235 -4.51 1.19 4.88
CA TYR A 235 -5.14 -0.11 5.06
C TYR A 235 -6.54 -0.16 4.42
N ASN A 236 -7.38 0.83 4.72
CA ASN A 236 -8.77 0.89 4.22
C ASN A 236 -8.82 1.01 2.68
N SER A 237 -7.88 1.75 2.08
CA SER A 237 -7.76 1.86 0.63
C SER A 237 -7.46 0.50 -0.01
N TRP A 238 -6.48 -0.25 0.53
CA TRP A 238 -6.14 -1.58 0.06
C TRP A 238 -7.24 -2.61 0.31
N SER A 239 -7.88 -2.57 1.50
CA SER A 239 -9.03 -3.42 1.81
C SER A 239 -10.17 -3.22 0.81
N LYS A 240 -10.52 -1.97 0.52
CA LYS A 240 -11.54 -1.62 -0.48
C LYS A 240 -11.18 -2.16 -1.86
N TYR A 241 -9.95 -1.93 -2.31
CA TYR A 241 -9.48 -2.44 -3.62
C TYR A 241 -9.65 -3.96 -3.73
N PHE A 242 -9.13 -4.72 -2.74
CA PHE A 242 -9.20 -6.18 -2.80
C PHE A 242 -10.62 -6.72 -2.62
N ARG A 243 -11.54 -6.02 -1.94
CA ARG A 243 -12.97 -6.34 -1.98
C ARG A 243 -13.54 -6.20 -3.38
N ASN A 244 -13.20 -5.11 -4.06
CA ASN A 244 -13.68 -4.81 -5.40
C ASN A 244 -13.08 -5.77 -6.46
N ALA A 245 -11.85 -6.23 -6.28
CA ALA A 245 -11.21 -7.20 -7.17
C ALA A 245 -11.93 -8.57 -7.23
N CYS A 246 -12.75 -8.89 -6.22
CA CYS A 246 -13.59 -10.08 -6.20
C CYS A 246 -14.94 -9.91 -6.92
N ASN A 247 -15.28 -8.69 -7.31
CA ASN A 247 -16.56 -8.43 -7.99
C ASN A 247 -16.43 -8.76 -9.49
N GLU A 248 -17.41 -9.49 -10.03
CA GLU A 248 -17.48 -9.74 -11.47
C GLU A 248 -17.64 -8.40 -12.20
N THR A 249 -16.67 -8.08 -13.04
CA THR A 249 -16.78 -6.94 -13.94
C THR A 249 -17.32 -7.42 -15.28
N LEU A 250 -18.52 -6.97 -15.67
CA LEU A 250 -19.06 -7.21 -16.99
C LEU A 250 -18.08 -6.68 -18.05
N LYS A 251 -17.70 -7.50 -19.03
CA LYS A 251 -16.91 -7.05 -20.18
C LYS A 251 -17.73 -6.02 -20.94
N SER A 252 -17.22 -4.79 -21.08
CA SER A 252 -17.88 -3.77 -21.91
C SER A 252 -17.75 -4.12 -23.39
N THR A 253 -18.77 -3.82 -24.19
CA THR A 253 -18.66 -3.90 -25.64
C THR A 253 -17.64 -2.86 -26.11
N PRO A 254 -16.69 -3.23 -27.00
CA PRO A 254 -15.74 -2.27 -27.56
C PRO A 254 -16.46 -1.11 -28.25
N LEU A 255 -15.94 0.08 -28.11
CA LEU A 255 -16.40 1.23 -28.91
C LEU A 255 -16.01 1.00 -30.37
N LYS A 256 -16.95 1.25 -31.29
CA LYS A 256 -16.69 1.15 -32.74
C LYS A 256 -15.63 2.16 -33.16
N ASN A 257 -14.78 1.76 -34.11
CA ASN A 257 -13.71 2.58 -34.65
C ASN A 257 -12.80 3.17 -33.52
N SER A 258 -12.45 2.35 -32.55
CA SER A 258 -11.64 2.74 -31.39
C SER A 258 -10.30 2.03 -31.37
N VAL A 259 -9.28 2.75 -30.90
CA VAL A 259 -7.91 2.26 -30.76
C VAL A 259 -7.42 2.51 -29.33
N THR A 260 -6.91 1.48 -28.67
CA THR A 260 -6.08 1.65 -27.47
C THR A 260 -4.63 1.61 -27.86
N LEU A 261 -3.89 2.67 -27.55
CA LEU A 261 -2.46 2.77 -27.79
C LEU A 261 -1.70 2.78 -26.46
N ILE A 262 -0.76 1.86 -26.31
CA ILE A 262 0.08 1.76 -25.11
C ILE A 262 1.56 1.88 -25.50
N PRO A 263 2.25 2.96 -25.09
CA PRO A 263 3.68 3.12 -25.33
C PRO A 263 4.47 2.28 -24.31
N LEU A 264 5.25 1.30 -24.82
CA LEU A 264 6.07 0.35 -24.04
C LEU A 264 7.57 0.62 -24.19
N ALA A 265 7.98 1.77 -24.70
CA ALA A 265 9.36 2.05 -25.09
C ALA A 265 10.28 2.50 -23.94
N GLY A 266 9.81 2.43 -22.71
CA GLY A 266 10.64 2.75 -21.53
C GLY A 266 11.55 1.58 -21.13
N ARG A 267 12.79 1.87 -20.72
CA ARG A 267 13.77 0.85 -20.30
C ARG A 267 13.51 0.24 -18.93
N GLY A 268 12.62 0.79 -18.12
CA GLY A 268 12.33 0.28 -16.78
C GLY A 268 13.53 0.28 -15.83
N SER A 269 14.45 1.24 -15.94
CA SER A 269 15.75 1.29 -15.27
C SER A 269 15.68 1.06 -13.75
N ARG A 270 14.62 1.53 -13.09
CA ARG A 270 14.41 1.31 -11.65
C ARG A 270 14.28 -0.17 -11.29
N PHE A 271 13.57 -0.96 -12.11
CA PHE A 271 13.43 -2.40 -11.91
C PHE A 271 14.74 -3.14 -12.18
N VAL A 272 15.45 -2.76 -13.26
CA VAL A 272 16.78 -3.31 -13.55
C VAL A 272 17.75 -3.04 -12.39
N SER A 273 17.79 -1.82 -11.86
CA SER A 273 18.63 -1.46 -10.71
C SER A 273 18.24 -2.21 -9.42
N ALA A 274 16.97 -2.62 -9.28
CA ALA A 274 16.49 -3.44 -8.17
C ALA A 274 16.67 -4.96 -8.40
N GLY A 275 17.37 -5.36 -9.50
CA GLY A 275 17.70 -6.77 -9.75
C GLY A 275 16.64 -7.59 -10.48
N TYR A 276 15.57 -6.97 -11.00
CA TYR A 276 14.59 -7.69 -11.81
C TYR A 276 15.20 -8.07 -13.17
N VAL A 277 15.02 -9.33 -13.55
CA VAL A 277 15.56 -9.90 -14.78
C VAL A 277 14.65 -9.63 -15.98
N ASP A 278 13.34 -9.75 -15.77
CA ASP A 278 12.36 -9.47 -16.80
C ASP A 278 12.22 -7.97 -17.04
N PRO A 279 12.02 -7.51 -18.29
CA PRO A 279 11.69 -6.13 -18.55
C PRO A 279 10.36 -5.78 -17.91
N LYS A 280 10.22 -4.54 -17.44
CA LYS A 280 9.07 -4.07 -16.67
C LYS A 280 7.70 -4.54 -17.20
N PRO A 281 7.38 -4.48 -18.52
CA PRO A 281 6.09 -4.93 -19.03
C PRO A 281 5.78 -6.42 -18.81
N LEU A 282 6.81 -7.25 -18.62
CA LEU A 282 6.68 -8.70 -18.44
C LEU A 282 6.73 -9.16 -16.99
N ILE A 283 7.06 -8.28 -16.04
CA ILE A 283 6.98 -8.59 -14.61
C ILE A 283 5.56 -9.01 -14.27
N LYS A 284 5.42 -10.14 -13.58
CA LYS A 284 4.11 -10.73 -13.29
C LYS A 284 3.40 -10.03 -12.12
N VAL A 285 2.21 -9.53 -12.35
CA VAL A 285 1.26 -8.99 -11.37
C VAL A 285 0.07 -9.94 -11.31
N GLY A 286 -0.19 -10.57 -10.17
CA GLY A 286 -1.25 -11.58 -10.06
C GLY A 286 -1.09 -12.75 -11.05
N GLY A 287 0.15 -13.14 -11.37
CA GLY A 287 0.46 -14.21 -12.33
C GLY A 287 0.44 -13.79 -13.81
N LYS A 288 -0.11 -12.62 -14.17
CA LYS A 288 -0.14 -12.08 -15.55
C LYS A 288 0.94 -11.01 -15.74
N PRO A 289 1.53 -10.89 -16.93
CA PRO A 289 2.43 -9.77 -17.25
C PRO A 289 1.80 -8.41 -16.93
N MET A 290 2.56 -7.49 -16.38
CA MET A 290 2.11 -6.16 -15.96
C MET A 290 1.37 -5.42 -17.08
N ILE A 291 1.88 -5.47 -18.32
CA ILE A 291 1.21 -4.87 -19.48
C ILE A 291 -0.19 -5.47 -19.73
N ILE A 292 -0.34 -6.76 -19.52
CA ILE A 292 -1.64 -7.43 -19.71
C ILE A 292 -2.62 -7.02 -18.60
N GLN A 293 -2.15 -6.92 -17.36
CA GLN A 293 -2.97 -6.41 -16.26
C GLN A 293 -3.40 -4.96 -16.49
N ALA A 294 -2.46 -4.10 -16.89
CA ALA A 294 -2.76 -2.71 -17.21
C ALA A 294 -3.79 -2.59 -18.34
N ALA A 295 -3.55 -3.24 -19.46
CA ALA A 295 -4.45 -3.19 -20.61
C ALA A 295 -5.86 -3.74 -20.32
N ASN A 296 -5.97 -4.82 -19.52
CA ASN A 296 -7.26 -5.41 -19.14
C ASN A 296 -8.07 -4.53 -18.16
N SER A 297 -7.45 -3.58 -17.48
CA SER A 297 -8.13 -2.63 -16.60
C SER A 297 -8.81 -1.47 -17.37
N LEU A 298 -8.49 -1.29 -18.65
CA LEU A 298 -8.96 -0.19 -19.48
C LEU A 298 -10.36 -0.44 -20.07
N PRO A 299 -11.07 0.60 -20.55
CA PRO A 299 -12.18 0.46 -21.46
C PRO A 299 -11.77 -0.30 -22.73
N ASN A 300 -12.64 -1.20 -23.21
CA ASN A 300 -12.35 -2.02 -24.38
C ASN A 300 -12.37 -1.20 -25.67
N SER A 301 -11.40 -1.45 -26.55
CA SER A 301 -11.31 -0.90 -27.91
C SER A 301 -11.31 -2.01 -28.96
N GLU A 302 -11.65 -1.68 -30.22
CA GLU A 302 -11.61 -2.65 -31.33
C GLU A 302 -10.18 -3.05 -31.68
N LYS A 303 -9.23 -2.12 -31.58
CA LYS A 303 -7.82 -2.36 -31.92
C LYS A 303 -6.89 -1.97 -30.79
N HIS A 304 -5.78 -2.68 -30.70
CA HIS A 304 -4.67 -2.35 -29.80
C HIS A 304 -3.41 -2.06 -30.58
N VAL A 305 -2.71 -1.00 -30.23
CA VAL A 305 -1.42 -0.62 -30.79
C VAL A 305 -0.40 -0.53 -29.65
N PHE A 306 0.70 -1.24 -29.81
CA PHE A 306 1.80 -1.24 -28.85
C PHE A 306 3.06 -0.71 -29.53
N VAL A 307 3.70 0.30 -28.93
CA VAL A 307 4.98 0.83 -29.42
C VAL A 307 6.06 0.44 -28.42
N THR A 308 7.02 -0.37 -28.84
CA THR A 308 8.04 -0.95 -27.96
C THR A 308 9.44 -0.82 -28.52
N LEU A 309 10.45 -0.95 -27.68
CA LEU A 309 11.82 -1.06 -28.12
C LEU A 309 12.05 -2.38 -28.86
N LYS A 310 12.77 -2.33 -29.97
CA LYS A 310 13.16 -3.52 -30.74
C LYS A 310 13.92 -4.51 -29.86
N GLU A 311 14.81 -4.04 -29.00
CA GLU A 311 15.55 -4.88 -28.06
C GLU A 311 14.64 -5.71 -27.15
N HIS A 312 13.44 -5.24 -26.81
CA HIS A 312 12.48 -6.01 -26.00
C HIS A 312 11.81 -7.13 -26.79
N LEU A 313 11.58 -6.93 -28.10
CA LEU A 313 11.04 -7.98 -28.98
C LEU A 313 12.09 -9.05 -29.31
N ASP A 314 13.35 -8.63 -29.51
CA ASP A 314 14.44 -9.53 -29.89
C ASP A 314 14.88 -10.44 -28.71
N ASN A 315 14.83 -9.94 -27.47
CA ASN A 315 15.39 -10.62 -26.31
C ASN A 315 14.35 -11.28 -25.40
N TYR A 316 13.07 -10.93 -25.52
CA TYR A 316 12.01 -11.39 -24.60
C TYR A 316 10.76 -11.82 -25.38
N PRO A 317 9.91 -12.68 -24.81
CA PRO A 317 8.70 -13.18 -25.48
C PRO A 317 7.55 -12.14 -25.53
N LEU A 318 7.88 -10.84 -25.60
CA LEU A 318 6.89 -9.75 -25.49
C LEU A 318 5.87 -9.79 -26.64
N GLU A 319 6.30 -9.99 -27.88
CA GLU A 319 5.39 -10.08 -29.03
C GLU A 319 4.39 -11.21 -28.86
N ARG A 320 4.85 -12.41 -28.52
CA ARG A 320 3.98 -13.56 -28.26
C ARG A 320 2.99 -13.25 -27.15
N THR A 321 3.46 -12.70 -26.03
CA THR A 321 2.62 -12.35 -24.88
C THR A 321 1.49 -11.40 -25.25
N LEU A 322 1.78 -10.38 -26.08
CA LEU A 322 0.78 -9.42 -26.53
C LEU A 322 -0.22 -10.06 -27.50
N ARG A 323 0.24 -10.87 -28.47
CA ARG A 323 -0.64 -11.53 -29.47
C ARG A 323 -1.50 -12.63 -28.88
N ASP A 324 -1.03 -13.34 -27.87
CA ASP A 324 -1.83 -14.36 -27.15
C ASP A 324 -3.04 -13.72 -26.45
N GLN A 325 -2.92 -12.46 -25.98
CA GLN A 325 -4.01 -11.72 -25.34
C GLN A 325 -4.84 -10.88 -26.32
N PHE A 326 -4.19 -10.26 -27.31
CA PHE A 326 -4.77 -9.33 -28.27
C PHE A 326 -4.43 -9.79 -29.70
N SER A 327 -5.19 -10.75 -30.24
CA SER A 327 -4.89 -11.41 -31.52
C SER A 327 -4.73 -10.45 -32.72
N GLU A 328 -5.49 -9.35 -32.72
CA GLU A 328 -5.49 -8.33 -33.80
C GLU A 328 -4.65 -7.09 -33.44
N CYS A 329 -3.70 -7.20 -32.50
CA CYS A 329 -2.89 -6.04 -32.12
C CYS A 329 -1.79 -5.70 -33.16
N GLU A 330 -1.53 -4.41 -33.29
CA GLU A 330 -0.38 -3.89 -34.02
C GLU A 330 0.78 -3.64 -33.07
N ILE A 331 1.96 -4.14 -33.39
CA ILE A 331 3.18 -3.97 -32.58
C ILE A 331 4.20 -3.23 -33.43
N ILE A 332 4.58 -2.05 -32.97
CA ILE A 332 5.53 -1.16 -33.66
C ILE A 332 6.84 -1.14 -32.89
N ALA A 333 7.90 -1.59 -33.54
CA ALA A 333 9.26 -1.56 -32.99
C ALA A 333 9.93 -0.22 -33.26
N ILE A 334 10.58 0.33 -32.24
CA ILE A 334 11.49 1.49 -32.38
C ILE A 334 12.88 1.12 -31.87
N ASP A 335 13.92 1.68 -32.48
CA ASP A 335 15.31 1.34 -32.16
C ASP A 335 15.78 2.00 -30.87
N GLU A 336 15.28 3.21 -30.56
CA GLU A 336 15.70 4.02 -29.41
C GLU A 336 14.54 4.65 -28.68
N VAL A 337 14.75 5.02 -27.41
CA VAL A 337 13.82 5.78 -26.60
C VAL A 337 13.59 7.16 -27.22
N THR A 338 12.35 7.58 -27.35
CA THR A 338 11.98 8.87 -27.92
C THR A 338 12.11 10.02 -26.91
N GLU A 339 11.86 11.25 -27.37
CA GLU A 339 11.85 12.48 -26.55
C GLU A 339 10.59 12.58 -25.63
N GLY A 340 9.96 11.47 -25.31
CA GLY A 340 8.84 11.39 -24.38
C GLY A 340 7.64 10.60 -24.90
N GLN A 341 6.71 10.35 -24.00
CA GLN A 341 5.56 9.49 -24.24
C GLN A 341 4.69 9.96 -25.43
N ALA A 342 4.47 11.28 -25.55
CA ALA A 342 3.67 11.83 -26.64
C ALA A 342 4.28 11.55 -28.01
N ILE A 343 5.62 11.61 -28.14
CA ILE A 343 6.33 11.27 -29.39
C ILE A 343 6.21 9.78 -29.68
N THR A 344 6.39 8.92 -28.67
CA THR A 344 6.19 7.47 -28.83
C THR A 344 4.79 7.17 -29.34
N CYS A 345 3.77 7.82 -28.77
CA CYS A 345 2.38 7.65 -29.21
C CYS A 345 2.18 8.09 -30.68
N SER A 346 2.78 9.20 -31.10
CA SER A 346 2.65 9.68 -32.50
C SER A 346 3.18 8.68 -33.53
N ILE A 347 4.24 7.92 -33.17
CA ILE A 347 4.77 6.85 -34.02
C ILE A 347 3.74 5.73 -34.17
N GLY A 348 3.04 5.37 -33.10
CA GLY A 348 1.99 4.37 -33.07
C GLY A 348 0.74 4.75 -33.88
N LEU A 349 0.51 6.03 -34.10
CA LEU A 349 -0.67 6.54 -34.79
C LEU A 349 -0.52 6.73 -36.31
N LYS A 350 0.65 6.48 -36.88
CA LYS A 350 0.92 6.73 -38.32
C LYS A 350 -0.06 6.08 -39.30
N HIS A 351 -0.63 4.94 -38.92
CA HIS A 351 -1.56 4.19 -39.76
C HIS A 351 -2.97 4.12 -39.20
N VAL A 352 -3.26 4.87 -38.14
CA VAL A 352 -4.58 4.97 -37.53
C VAL A 352 -5.36 6.11 -38.19
N LEU A 353 -6.62 5.86 -38.49
CA LEU A 353 -7.48 6.88 -39.12
C LEU A 353 -7.72 8.04 -38.16
N GLU A 354 -7.66 9.26 -38.69
CA GLU A 354 -7.83 10.49 -37.90
C GLU A 354 -9.18 10.62 -37.19
N ASP A 355 -10.23 10.01 -37.76
CA ASP A 355 -11.58 9.98 -37.17
C ASP A 355 -11.78 8.83 -36.16
N SER A 356 -10.81 7.96 -35.96
CA SER A 356 -10.88 6.92 -34.92
C SER A 356 -10.79 7.56 -33.52
N SER A 357 -11.53 7.02 -32.56
CA SER A 357 -11.34 7.38 -31.17
C SER A 357 -10.08 6.71 -30.61
N LEU A 358 -9.40 7.41 -29.73
CA LEU A 358 -8.09 7.00 -29.19
C LEU A 358 -8.13 6.96 -27.67
N LEU A 359 -7.71 5.83 -27.10
CA LEU A 359 -7.39 5.69 -25.70
C LEU A 359 -5.87 5.47 -25.57
N ILE A 360 -5.17 6.36 -24.89
CA ILE A 360 -3.76 6.20 -24.53
C ILE A 360 -3.69 5.80 -23.07
N ALA A 361 -2.84 4.83 -22.72
CA ALA A 361 -2.66 4.42 -21.33
C ALA A 361 -1.22 4.07 -21.00
N ALA A 362 -0.91 4.09 -19.71
CA ALA A 362 0.38 3.64 -19.18
C ALA A 362 0.44 2.10 -19.10
N THR A 363 1.64 1.58 -18.87
CA THR A 363 1.96 0.15 -18.84
C THR A 363 1.99 -0.45 -17.45
N ASP A 364 1.91 0.37 -16.42
CA ASP A 364 2.38 0.08 -15.07
C ASP A 364 1.40 0.51 -13.98
N ASN A 365 0.14 0.65 -14.36
CA ASN A 365 -0.94 0.89 -13.42
C ASN A 365 -2.20 0.15 -13.86
N GLY A 366 -3.11 -0.04 -12.90
CA GLY A 366 -4.44 -0.55 -13.13
C GLY A 366 -5.48 0.40 -12.56
N MET A 367 -6.72 0.26 -13.02
CA MET A 367 -7.85 1.04 -12.51
C MET A 367 -9.10 0.20 -12.38
N ILE A 368 -9.89 0.48 -11.35
CA ILE A 368 -11.28 0.04 -11.23
C ILE A 368 -12.14 1.28 -11.43
N TYR A 369 -13.14 1.20 -12.27
CA TYR A 369 -14.01 2.32 -12.58
C TYR A 369 -15.46 1.89 -12.82
N ASN A 370 -16.40 2.78 -12.56
CA ASN A 370 -17.81 2.57 -12.83
C ASN A 370 -18.07 2.63 -14.35
N ARG A 371 -18.35 1.46 -14.96
CA ARG A 371 -18.54 1.33 -16.40
C ARG A 371 -19.79 2.01 -16.91
N GLU A 372 -20.84 2.04 -16.12
CA GLU A 372 -22.10 2.70 -16.50
C GLU A 372 -21.91 4.21 -16.59
N LYS A 373 -21.26 4.81 -15.58
CA LYS A 373 -20.90 6.24 -15.62
C LYS A 373 -19.99 6.58 -16.79
N TYR A 374 -19.02 5.71 -17.10
CA TYR A 374 -18.15 5.90 -18.25
C TYR A 374 -18.95 5.84 -19.57
N GLN A 375 -19.82 4.85 -19.74
CA GLN A 375 -20.68 4.73 -20.93
C GLN A 375 -21.64 5.90 -21.07
N GLU A 376 -22.14 6.45 -19.97
CA GLU A 376 -22.99 7.64 -19.99
C GLU A 376 -22.19 8.88 -20.44
N LEU A 377 -20.98 9.08 -19.91
CA LEU A 377 -20.09 10.15 -20.34
C LEU A 377 -19.75 10.05 -21.84
N MET A 378 -19.57 8.84 -22.37
CA MET A 378 -19.27 8.60 -23.78
C MET A 378 -20.44 8.93 -24.72
N LYS A 379 -21.67 9.08 -24.21
CA LYS A 379 -22.84 9.51 -24.99
C LYS A 379 -22.93 11.04 -25.17
N ASP A 380 -22.16 11.79 -24.36
CA ASP A 380 -22.15 13.25 -24.46
C ASP A 380 -21.35 13.68 -25.70
N GLU A 381 -22.07 14.13 -26.73
CA GLU A 381 -21.49 14.57 -27.99
C GLU A 381 -20.57 15.81 -27.83
N ASN A 382 -20.70 16.55 -26.73
CA ASN A 382 -19.87 17.71 -26.44
C ASN A 382 -18.51 17.37 -25.81
N VAL A 383 -18.21 16.12 -25.49
CA VAL A 383 -16.93 15.71 -24.95
C VAL A 383 -15.94 15.45 -26.08
N ASP A 384 -14.83 16.16 -26.11
CA ASP A 384 -13.77 16.01 -27.10
C ASP A 384 -12.63 15.12 -26.57
N ALA A 385 -12.34 15.19 -25.25
CA ALA A 385 -11.34 14.37 -24.59
C ALA A 385 -11.70 14.12 -23.13
N ILE A 386 -11.14 13.05 -22.55
CA ILE A 386 -11.31 12.67 -21.14
C ILE A 386 -9.94 12.41 -20.52
N ILE A 387 -9.74 12.96 -19.32
CA ILE A 387 -8.61 12.65 -18.45
C ILE A 387 -9.14 11.72 -17.35
N PHE A 388 -8.58 10.51 -17.25
CA PHE A 388 -8.88 9.62 -16.13
C PHE A 388 -8.09 10.07 -14.91
N THR A 389 -8.77 10.26 -13.78
CA THR A 389 -8.16 10.76 -12.54
C THR A 389 -8.61 9.96 -11.34
N PHE A 390 -7.86 10.11 -10.26
CA PHE A 390 -8.21 9.60 -8.94
C PHE A 390 -8.00 10.68 -7.88
N ARG A 391 -8.69 10.54 -6.75
CA ARG A 391 -8.50 11.33 -5.53
C ARG A 391 -8.47 10.39 -4.33
N HIS A 392 -8.12 10.94 -3.17
CA HIS A 392 -8.16 10.23 -1.88
C HIS A 392 -7.30 8.94 -1.87
N HIS A 393 -6.20 8.93 -2.61
CA HIS A 393 -5.25 7.84 -2.61
C HIS A 393 -3.94 8.26 -1.93
N ILE A 394 -3.42 7.38 -1.05
CA ILE A 394 -2.29 7.72 -0.19
C ILE A 394 -1.02 8.10 -0.96
N SER A 395 -0.78 7.49 -2.11
CA SER A 395 0.41 7.77 -2.94
C SER A 395 0.46 9.22 -3.44
N SER A 396 -0.70 9.86 -3.68
CA SER A 396 -0.78 11.28 -4.07
C SER A 396 -0.32 12.21 -2.96
N LYS A 397 -0.42 11.78 -1.70
CA LYS A 397 0.04 12.51 -0.52
C LYS A 397 1.53 12.28 -0.24
N ILE A 398 2.01 11.04 -0.43
CA ILE A 398 3.41 10.66 -0.17
C ILE A 398 4.34 11.20 -1.25
N ASN A 399 3.95 11.07 -2.53
CA ASN A 399 4.78 11.41 -3.67
C ASN A 399 4.02 12.28 -4.70
N PRO A 400 3.56 13.49 -4.33
CA PRO A 400 2.70 14.30 -5.20
C PRO A 400 3.38 14.72 -6.53
N GLN A 401 4.71 14.79 -6.56
CA GLN A 401 5.48 15.14 -7.76
C GLN A 401 5.58 14.00 -8.79
N MET A 402 5.05 12.82 -8.49
CA MET A 402 5.00 11.72 -9.45
C MET A 402 3.85 11.84 -10.44
N TYR A 403 2.83 12.63 -10.13
CA TYR A 403 1.57 12.72 -10.88
C TYR A 403 1.45 14.01 -11.69
N GLY A 404 0.65 13.95 -12.76
CA GLY A 404 0.00 15.11 -13.32
C GLY A 404 -1.28 15.44 -12.51
N TRP A 405 -1.71 16.70 -12.55
CA TRP A 405 -2.82 17.22 -11.76
C TRP A 405 -3.79 18.01 -12.65
N VAL A 406 -5.07 17.94 -12.33
CA VAL A 406 -6.10 18.62 -13.14
C VAL A 406 -6.92 19.56 -12.26
N ASN A 407 -7.00 20.84 -12.69
CA ASN A 407 -7.97 21.77 -12.18
C ASN A 407 -9.31 21.54 -12.86
N THR A 408 -10.41 21.54 -12.11
CA THR A 408 -11.77 21.33 -12.62
C THR A 408 -12.71 22.45 -12.23
N ASP A 409 -13.77 22.64 -13.02
CA ASP A 409 -14.95 23.39 -12.60
C ASP A 409 -15.95 22.50 -11.83
N GLU A 410 -17.08 23.07 -11.42
CA GLU A 410 -18.13 22.41 -10.63
C GLU A 410 -18.82 21.23 -11.36
N VAL A 411 -18.69 21.15 -12.68
CA VAL A 411 -19.29 20.11 -13.54
C VAL A 411 -18.25 19.18 -14.16
N ASN A 412 -17.07 19.10 -13.55
CA ASN A 412 -15.96 18.23 -13.97
C ASN A 412 -15.39 18.51 -15.39
N ASN A 413 -15.50 19.76 -15.88
CA ASN A 413 -14.68 20.14 -17.02
C ASN A 413 -13.26 20.44 -16.52
N ALA A 414 -12.26 19.92 -17.22
CA ALA A 414 -10.87 20.26 -16.96
C ALA A 414 -10.61 21.70 -17.41
N THR A 415 -10.10 22.53 -16.51
CA THR A 415 -9.78 23.95 -16.75
C THR A 415 -8.29 24.21 -16.88
N GLY A 416 -7.45 23.25 -16.49
CA GLY A 416 -6.01 23.31 -16.60
C GLY A 416 -5.35 22.01 -16.15
N VAL A 417 -4.14 21.77 -16.65
CA VAL A 417 -3.31 20.61 -16.30
C VAL A 417 -1.96 21.10 -15.79
N SER A 418 -1.50 20.52 -14.69
CA SER A 418 -0.17 20.74 -14.12
C SER A 418 0.60 19.43 -14.09
N VAL A 419 1.74 19.36 -14.79
CA VAL A 419 2.54 18.14 -14.91
C VAL A 419 3.63 18.14 -13.85
N LYS A 420 3.65 17.13 -12.96
CA LYS A 420 4.65 16.95 -11.89
C LYS A 420 4.68 18.05 -10.81
N ILE A 421 3.74 18.96 -10.81
CA ILE A 421 3.63 20.05 -9.82
C ILE A 421 2.23 20.01 -9.22
N PRO A 422 2.09 19.72 -7.89
CA PRO A 422 0.80 19.77 -7.21
C PRO A 422 0.11 21.14 -7.36
N ILE A 423 -1.21 21.13 -7.42
CA ILE A 423 -2.03 22.33 -7.64
C ILE A 423 -2.55 22.95 -6.34
N SER A 424 -2.40 22.23 -5.20
CA SER A 424 -2.77 22.73 -3.87
C SER A 424 -1.80 22.20 -2.80
N ASP A 425 -1.95 22.71 -1.58
CA ASP A 425 -1.23 22.22 -0.39
C ASP A 425 -1.78 20.89 0.14
N ASN A 426 -2.91 20.41 -0.40
CA ASN A 426 -3.51 19.13 -0.03
C ASN A 426 -3.79 18.26 -1.28
N PRO A 427 -2.74 17.69 -1.89
CA PRO A 427 -2.86 16.87 -3.10
C PRO A 427 -3.76 15.63 -2.96
N TYR A 428 -4.06 15.22 -1.74
CA TYR A 428 -4.98 14.11 -1.46
C TYR A 428 -6.40 14.36 -1.99
N ASN A 429 -6.84 15.63 -2.01
CA ASN A 429 -8.16 16.03 -2.48
C ASN A 429 -8.19 16.45 -3.95
N ASP A 430 -7.03 16.59 -4.58
CA ASP A 430 -6.91 17.03 -5.96
C ASP A 430 -7.02 15.87 -6.95
N HIS A 431 -7.46 16.16 -8.18
CA HIS A 431 -7.52 15.20 -9.26
C HIS A 431 -6.11 14.86 -9.76
N ALA A 432 -5.56 13.72 -9.32
CA ALA A 432 -4.31 13.17 -9.84
C ALA A 432 -4.59 12.35 -11.12
N ILE A 433 -3.72 12.48 -12.12
CA ILE A 433 -3.87 11.81 -13.42
C ILE A 433 -3.43 10.35 -13.29
N VAL A 434 -4.28 9.42 -13.73
CA VAL A 434 -4.01 7.97 -13.79
C VAL A 434 -2.91 7.63 -14.82
N GLY A 435 -2.77 8.44 -15.87
CA GLY A 435 -1.98 8.12 -17.05
C GLY A 435 -2.79 7.43 -18.15
N ALA A 436 -4.12 7.55 -18.10
CA ALA A 436 -5.04 7.15 -19.13
C ALA A 436 -5.79 8.37 -19.69
N PHE A 437 -5.90 8.46 -21.02
CA PHE A 437 -6.41 9.63 -21.72
C PHE A 437 -7.24 9.18 -22.93
N TYR A 438 -8.46 9.69 -23.04
CA TYR A 438 -9.31 9.45 -24.20
C TYR A 438 -9.39 10.71 -25.08
N PHE A 439 -9.26 10.51 -26.37
CA PHE A 439 -9.50 11.52 -27.40
C PHE A 439 -10.62 11.02 -28.32
N LYS A 440 -11.63 11.85 -28.55
CA LYS A 440 -12.74 11.52 -29.44
C LYS A 440 -12.28 11.21 -30.87
N LYS A 441 -11.18 11.83 -31.28
CA LYS A 441 -10.54 11.64 -32.58
C LYS A 441 -9.02 11.66 -32.46
N VAL A 442 -8.32 10.82 -33.23
CA VAL A 442 -6.86 10.88 -33.39
C VAL A 442 -6.44 12.25 -33.89
N ALA A 443 -7.23 12.91 -34.72
CA ALA A 443 -6.97 14.27 -35.19
C ALA A 443 -6.72 15.26 -34.04
N PHE A 444 -7.48 15.16 -32.92
CA PHE A 444 -7.31 16.04 -31.77
C PHE A 444 -5.97 15.85 -31.07
N PHE A 445 -5.51 14.59 -30.97
CA PHE A 445 -4.18 14.27 -30.49
C PHE A 445 -3.11 14.90 -31.39
N ASN A 446 -3.23 14.76 -32.73
CA ASN A 446 -2.26 15.28 -33.69
C ASN A 446 -2.19 16.81 -33.63
N GLU A 447 -3.31 17.51 -33.52
CA GLU A 447 -3.37 18.97 -33.40
C GLU A 447 -2.72 19.44 -32.09
N ALA A 448 -3.06 18.82 -30.97
CA ALA A 448 -2.46 19.14 -29.68
C ALA A 448 -0.95 18.89 -29.67
N LEU A 449 -0.49 17.77 -30.25
CA LEU A 449 0.93 17.45 -30.35
C LEU A 449 1.67 18.47 -31.20
N LYS A 450 1.14 18.85 -32.34
CA LYS A 450 1.72 19.89 -33.18
C LYS A 450 1.91 21.20 -32.42
N ASN A 451 0.86 21.63 -31.71
CA ASN A 451 0.89 22.87 -30.92
C ASN A 451 1.93 22.78 -29.77
N LEU A 452 2.01 21.63 -29.11
CA LEU A 452 3.01 21.37 -28.06
C LEU A 452 4.46 21.43 -28.59
N LEU A 453 4.68 20.85 -29.78
CA LEU A 453 5.99 20.88 -30.45
C LEU A 453 6.37 22.28 -30.94
N ASP A 454 5.44 23.00 -31.57
CA ASP A 454 5.64 24.38 -32.05
C ASP A 454 6.02 25.32 -30.90
N LYS A 455 5.43 25.12 -29.72
CA LYS A 455 5.73 25.86 -28.49
C LYS A 455 6.95 25.33 -27.73
N ASN A 456 7.47 24.15 -28.10
CA ASN A 456 8.56 23.43 -27.42
C ASN A 456 8.34 23.26 -25.90
N ILE A 457 7.12 22.92 -25.49
CA ILE A 457 6.75 22.76 -24.07
C ILE A 457 7.19 21.36 -23.60
N ARG A 458 8.26 21.34 -22.82
CA ARG A 458 8.87 20.11 -22.26
C ARG A 458 8.84 20.16 -20.74
N ILE A 459 8.62 19.00 -20.14
CA ILE A 459 8.76 18.78 -18.70
C ILE A 459 9.90 17.78 -18.50
N ASN A 460 10.91 18.17 -17.73
CA ASN A 460 12.14 17.36 -17.57
C ASN A 460 12.78 16.91 -18.90
N GLY A 461 12.68 17.72 -19.96
CA GLY A 461 13.21 17.41 -21.28
C GLY A 461 12.31 16.54 -22.17
N GLU A 462 11.16 16.09 -21.70
CA GLU A 462 10.26 15.17 -22.38
C GLU A 462 8.91 15.80 -22.74
N TYR A 463 8.24 15.27 -23.77
CA TYR A 463 6.88 15.61 -24.15
C TYR A 463 5.89 14.60 -23.54
N TYR A 464 5.10 15.05 -22.56
CA TYR A 464 4.10 14.23 -21.87
C TYR A 464 2.72 14.29 -22.54
N VAL A 465 1.95 13.22 -22.47
CA VAL A 465 0.54 13.19 -22.91
C VAL A 465 -0.34 14.08 -22.03
N ASP A 466 -0.02 14.20 -20.74
CA ASP A 466 -0.68 15.15 -19.83
C ASP A 466 -0.66 16.58 -20.40
N SER A 467 0.47 17.01 -20.98
CA SER A 467 0.63 18.34 -21.59
C SER A 467 -0.26 18.54 -22.81
N LEU A 468 -0.57 17.47 -23.57
CA LEU A 468 -1.50 17.54 -24.70
C LEU A 468 -2.92 17.89 -24.24
N MET A 469 -3.35 17.40 -23.07
CA MET A 469 -4.64 17.77 -22.50
C MET A 469 -4.71 19.26 -22.17
N GLY A 470 -3.60 19.82 -21.62
CA GLY A 470 -3.48 21.27 -21.41
C GLY A 470 -3.56 22.07 -22.72
N GLU A 471 -2.94 21.57 -23.80
CA GLU A 471 -3.04 22.20 -25.12
C GLU A 471 -4.47 22.14 -25.68
N LEU A 472 -5.19 21.01 -25.58
CA LEU A 472 -6.59 20.91 -25.99
C LEU A 472 -7.46 21.91 -25.27
N ILE A 473 -7.30 22.05 -23.94
CA ILE A 473 -8.03 23.04 -23.14
C ILE A 473 -7.75 24.46 -23.68
N SER A 474 -6.47 24.78 -23.93
CA SER A 474 -6.06 26.10 -24.45
C SER A 474 -6.62 26.41 -25.83
N MET A 475 -6.86 25.38 -26.64
CA MET A 475 -7.44 25.47 -27.99
C MET A 475 -8.97 25.52 -27.97
N GLY A 476 -9.61 25.40 -26.79
CA GLY A 476 -11.05 25.49 -26.62
C GLY A 476 -11.80 24.15 -26.76
N TYR A 477 -11.09 23.02 -26.81
CA TYR A 477 -11.71 21.69 -26.76
C TYR A 477 -12.33 21.42 -25.40
N LYS A 478 -13.42 20.66 -25.38
CA LYS A 478 -14.11 20.27 -24.15
C LYS A 478 -13.49 19.01 -23.57
N VAL A 479 -12.62 19.22 -22.59
CA VAL A 479 -11.95 18.14 -21.86
C VAL A 479 -12.68 17.89 -20.55
N LYS A 480 -13.09 16.65 -20.30
CA LYS A 480 -13.75 16.21 -19.07
C LYS A 480 -12.80 15.42 -18.19
N VAL A 481 -13.04 15.48 -16.90
CA VAL A 481 -12.43 14.58 -15.93
C VAL A 481 -13.37 13.40 -15.67
N PHE A 482 -12.82 12.18 -15.71
CA PHE A 482 -13.51 10.98 -15.26
C PHE A 482 -12.75 10.40 -14.05
N GLU A 483 -13.37 10.52 -12.86
CA GLU A 483 -12.80 9.99 -11.63
C GLU A 483 -13.07 8.48 -11.54
N ILE A 484 -12.01 7.70 -11.40
CA ILE A 484 -12.07 6.25 -11.21
C ILE A 484 -12.35 5.89 -9.75
N ASP A 485 -12.81 4.65 -9.50
CA ASP A 485 -13.14 4.17 -8.15
C ASP A 485 -11.90 3.75 -7.35
N ASP A 486 -10.93 3.07 -7.99
CA ASP A 486 -9.67 2.65 -7.36
C ASP A 486 -8.50 2.70 -8.36
N TYR A 487 -7.37 3.22 -7.89
CA TYR A 487 -6.11 3.35 -8.63
C TYR A 487 -5.06 2.40 -8.05
N ILE A 488 -4.36 1.67 -8.91
CA ILE A 488 -3.25 0.80 -8.53
C ILE A 488 -2.01 1.14 -9.34
N CYS A 489 -0.89 1.33 -8.65
CA CYS A 489 0.39 1.59 -9.27
C CYS A 489 1.35 0.40 -9.10
N TRP A 490 2.04 0.06 -10.18
CA TRP A 490 3.17 -0.87 -10.20
C TRP A 490 4.41 -0.21 -10.82
N GLY A 491 4.44 1.12 -10.81
CA GLY A 491 5.38 1.94 -11.56
C GLY A 491 6.84 1.84 -11.09
N THR A 492 7.04 1.49 -9.84
CA THR A 492 8.36 1.27 -9.22
C THR A 492 8.43 -0.08 -8.51
N PRO A 493 9.64 -0.60 -8.22
CA PRO A 493 9.79 -1.79 -7.39
C PRO A 493 9.03 -1.69 -6.06
N ASN A 494 9.09 -0.54 -5.39
CA ASN A 494 8.38 -0.34 -4.12
C ASN A 494 6.85 -0.38 -4.29
N ASP A 495 6.29 0.20 -5.36
CA ASP A 495 4.85 0.14 -5.63
C ASP A 495 4.42 -1.30 -5.90
N TYR A 496 5.21 -2.04 -6.69
CA TYR A 496 4.96 -3.44 -7.00
C TYR A 496 5.03 -4.32 -5.74
N GLU A 497 6.07 -4.17 -4.91
CA GLU A 497 6.22 -4.92 -3.66
C GLU A 497 5.12 -4.57 -2.65
N THR A 498 4.67 -3.31 -2.62
CA THR A 498 3.52 -2.88 -1.81
C THR A 498 2.24 -3.60 -2.23
N PHE A 499 1.99 -3.69 -3.54
CA PHE A 499 0.84 -4.45 -4.07
C PHE A 499 0.92 -5.94 -3.67
N VAL A 500 2.08 -6.58 -3.87
CA VAL A 500 2.30 -8.00 -3.53
C VAL A 500 2.12 -8.24 -2.03
N TYR A 501 2.62 -7.33 -1.19
CA TYR A 501 2.47 -7.38 0.26
C TYR A 501 1.00 -7.41 0.68
N TRP A 502 0.20 -6.45 0.18
CA TRP A 502 -1.22 -6.36 0.53
C TRP A 502 -2.04 -7.49 -0.08
N GLN A 503 -1.75 -7.93 -1.31
CA GLN A 503 -2.42 -9.07 -1.93
C GLN A 503 -2.17 -10.36 -1.13
N SER A 504 -0.92 -10.61 -0.73
CA SER A 504 -0.55 -11.74 0.12
C SER A 504 -1.26 -11.68 1.48
N PHE A 505 -1.31 -10.51 2.10
CA PHE A 505 -1.99 -10.32 3.38
C PHE A 505 -3.49 -10.60 3.27
N PHE A 506 -4.21 -9.91 2.39
CA PHE A 506 -5.67 -10.05 2.29
C PHE A 506 -6.11 -11.44 1.84
N HIS A 507 -5.30 -12.14 1.04
CA HIS A 507 -5.57 -13.54 0.70
C HIS A 507 -5.61 -14.45 1.94
N LYS A 508 -4.76 -14.18 2.92
CA LYS A 508 -4.62 -14.96 4.17
C LYS A 508 -5.51 -14.48 5.31
N ALA A 509 -5.91 -13.21 5.32
CA ALA A 509 -6.73 -12.62 6.39
C ALA A 509 -8.13 -13.27 6.42
N SER A 510 -8.43 -14.02 7.49
CA SER A 510 -9.67 -14.80 7.59
C SER A 510 -10.93 -13.93 7.61
N TRP A 511 -10.84 -12.70 8.14
CA TRP A 511 -11.96 -11.75 8.24
C TRP A 511 -12.22 -10.98 6.94
N HIS A 512 -11.28 -10.99 5.98
CA HIS A 512 -11.43 -10.31 4.71
C HIS A 512 -12.00 -11.24 3.64
N PRO A 513 -12.91 -10.79 2.74
CA PRO A 513 -13.54 -11.66 1.74
C PRO A 513 -12.63 -12.04 0.56
N TYR A 514 -11.52 -11.30 0.36
CA TYR A 514 -10.59 -11.55 -0.73
C TYR A 514 -9.94 -12.92 -0.64
N ARG A 515 -9.88 -13.60 -1.77
CA ARG A 515 -9.11 -14.83 -1.99
C ARG A 515 -8.65 -14.82 -3.44
N LEU A 516 -7.45 -15.36 -3.72
CA LEU A 516 -6.91 -15.45 -5.07
C LEU A 516 -7.87 -16.11 -6.06
N GLU A 517 -8.60 -17.14 -5.62
CA GLU A 517 -9.56 -17.88 -6.45
C GLU A 517 -10.78 -17.04 -6.85
N LYS A 518 -11.09 -16.00 -6.10
CA LYS A 518 -12.21 -15.08 -6.37
C LYS A 518 -11.79 -13.88 -7.19
N ASP A 519 -10.50 -13.59 -7.26
CA ASP A 519 -9.98 -12.46 -8.02
C ASP A 519 -9.95 -12.79 -9.51
N ILE A 520 -10.76 -12.09 -10.29
CA ILE A 520 -10.88 -12.30 -11.75
C ILE A 520 -9.65 -11.85 -12.52
N THR A 521 -8.79 -11.04 -11.92
CA THR A 521 -7.58 -10.54 -12.55
C THR A 521 -6.44 -11.56 -12.49
N ILE A 522 -6.53 -12.56 -11.61
CA ILE A 522 -5.51 -13.59 -11.43
C ILE A 522 -5.47 -14.55 -12.61
N GLU A 523 -4.25 -14.92 -13.04
CA GLU A 523 -4.04 -15.99 -14.01
C GLU A 523 -4.34 -17.34 -13.38
N ARG A 524 -5.36 -18.04 -13.90
CA ARG A 524 -5.87 -19.29 -13.29
C ARG A 524 -4.84 -20.41 -13.20
N THR A 525 -3.93 -20.46 -14.15
CA THR A 525 -2.83 -21.46 -14.18
C THR A 525 -1.75 -21.18 -13.14
N GLU A 526 -1.72 -19.96 -12.59
CA GLU A 526 -0.72 -19.54 -11.59
C GLU A 526 -1.25 -19.57 -10.15
N LEU A 527 -2.52 -19.93 -9.93
CA LEU A 527 -3.14 -19.90 -8.59
C LEU A 527 -2.34 -20.69 -7.56
N GLU A 528 -1.98 -21.92 -7.87
CA GLU A 528 -1.24 -22.80 -6.94
C GLU A 528 0.16 -22.23 -6.63
N THR A 529 0.83 -21.68 -7.65
CA THR A 529 2.14 -21.04 -7.49
C THR A 529 2.06 -19.80 -6.61
N LEU A 530 1.04 -18.97 -6.82
CA LEU A 530 0.82 -17.76 -6.02
C LEU A 530 0.42 -18.08 -4.59
N ASP A 531 -0.47 -19.05 -4.39
CA ASP A 531 -0.89 -19.50 -3.06
C ASP A 531 0.32 -20.00 -2.25
N LYS A 532 1.14 -20.87 -2.86
CA LYS A 532 2.38 -21.33 -2.23
C LYS A 532 3.32 -20.17 -1.91
N LYS A 533 3.55 -19.23 -2.86
CA LYS A 533 4.38 -18.05 -2.65
C LYS A 533 3.87 -17.22 -1.47
N TYR A 534 2.56 -17.02 -1.34
CA TYR A 534 1.98 -16.17 -0.30
C TYR A 534 1.94 -16.85 1.06
N ASN A 535 1.77 -18.17 1.11
CA ASN A 535 1.85 -18.92 2.37
C ASN A 535 3.26 -18.91 2.96
N THR A 536 4.30 -18.83 2.12
CA THR A 536 5.71 -18.72 2.56
C THR A 536 6.26 -17.31 2.41
N PHE A 537 5.40 -16.31 2.27
CA PHE A 537 5.78 -14.92 2.03
C PHE A 537 6.70 -14.41 3.14
N GLN A 538 7.87 -13.88 2.75
CA GLN A 538 8.91 -13.36 3.62
C GLN A 538 9.52 -14.36 4.64
N GLN A 539 9.19 -15.63 4.59
CA GLN A 539 9.89 -16.65 5.38
C GLN A 539 11.23 -16.99 4.72
N GLU A 540 12.28 -17.15 5.52
CA GLU A 540 13.49 -17.81 5.06
C GLU A 540 13.16 -19.30 4.95
N TYR A 541 13.47 -19.91 3.80
CA TYR A 541 13.49 -21.35 3.70
C TYR A 541 14.62 -21.84 4.64
N LEU A 542 14.21 -22.46 5.74
CA LEU A 542 15.10 -23.16 6.66
C LEU A 542 15.78 -24.34 5.96
#